data_2c507af1307296a9cf06578efb25b4ae
#
_entry.id   2c507af1307296a9cf06578efb25b4ae
#
_cell.length_a   1.000
_cell.length_b   1.000
_cell.length_c   1.000
_cell.angle_alpha   90.00
_cell.angle_beta   90.00
_cell.angle_gamma   90.00
#
_symmetry.space_group_name_H-M   'P 1'
#
loop_
_entity.id
_entity.type
_entity.pdbx_description
1 polymer ?
#
loop_
_entity_poly.entity_id
_entity_poly.type
_entity_poly.pdbx_seq_one_letter_code
_entity_poly.pdbx_strand_id
1 'polypeptide(L)'
;MPYSSMLGEYATELANIINDLTNHVHRLRAWDEVISELDNDDRLAVSHEFLDALGTVALGQPYAIKSRFAFAAGHLCHQANRARESKTWVDDFPEKNLYLNDIQPYGAVWKRFSAFKVRVEAIAGSAFKAASDDFRNAYNHGFSSRFLLGITSTVRRAVKDGKVRYEFGGNAPLEICKIAGLLEIERDLCYRAFDAFVRLVEEQTATIAAFDEAQS
;
A
#
# COMPACT_ATOMS: atom_id res chain seq x y z
N MET A 1 -19.71 22.39 -0.39
CA MET A 1 -18.38 22.12 0.20
C MET A 1 -17.52 21.39 -0.83
N PRO A 2 -16.18 21.50 -0.83
CA PRO A 2 -15.31 20.77 -1.77
C PRO A 2 -15.33 19.25 -1.56
N TYR A 3 -15.90 18.76 -0.45
CA TYR A 3 -15.95 17.37 -0.05
C TYR A 3 -16.42 16.42 -1.16
N SER A 4 -17.51 16.73 -1.85
CA SER A 4 -18.07 15.84 -2.89
C SER A 4 -17.13 15.64 -4.08
N SER A 5 -16.46 16.71 -4.53
CA SER A 5 -15.49 16.64 -5.62
C SER A 5 -14.25 15.83 -5.22
N MET A 6 -13.72 16.09 -4.02
CA MET A 6 -12.58 15.33 -3.46
C MET A 6 -12.93 13.84 -3.29
N LEU A 7 -14.14 13.54 -2.78
CA LEU A 7 -14.60 12.17 -2.63
C LEU A 7 -14.65 11.43 -3.96
N GLY A 8 -15.24 12.05 -5.00
CA GLY A 8 -15.30 11.44 -6.34
C GLY A 8 -13.93 11.12 -6.90
N GLU A 9 -13.00 12.06 -6.80
CA GLU A 9 -11.61 11.88 -7.25
C GLU A 9 -10.90 10.77 -6.44
N TYR A 10 -10.90 10.87 -5.11
CA TYR A 10 -10.16 9.93 -4.27
C TYR A 10 -10.70 8.51 -4.32
N ALA A 11 -12.02 8.33 -4.35
CA ALA A 11 -12.62 7.01 -4.49
C ALA A 11 -12.24 6.36 -5.83
N THR A 12 -12.25 7.14 -6.92
CA THR A 12 -11.82 6.67 -8.25
C THR A 12 -10.35 6.27 -8.26
N GLU A 13 -9.47 7.13 -7.72
CA GLU A 13 -8.04 6.86 -7.68
C GLU A 13 -7.68 5.66 -6.79
N LEU A 14 -8.36 5.49 -5.66
CA LEU A 14 -8.19 4.31 -4.81
C LEU A 14 -8.66 3.03 -5.53
N ALA A 15 -9.81 3.07 -6.21
CA ALA A 15 -10.29 1.93 -6.97
C ALA A 15 -9.31 1.57 -8.11
N ASN A 16 -8.82 2.57 -8.84
CA ASN A 16 -7.87 2.36 -9.93
C ASN A 16 -6.59 1.70 -9.46
N ILE A 17 -5.94 2.23 -8.41
CA ILE A 17 -4.68 1.66 -7.93
C ILE A 17 -4.85 0.23 -7.37
N ILE A 18 -6.00 -0.11 -6.77
CA ILE A 18 -6.30 -1.47 -6.31
C ILE A 18 -6.53 -2.40 -7.50
N ASN A 19 -7.20 -1.92 -8.56
CA ASN A 19 -7.37 -2.67 -9.80
C ASN A 19 -6.03 -2.90 -10.51
N ASP A 20 -5.12 -1.92 -10.49
CA ASP A 20 -3.76 -2.08 -11.02
C ASP A 20 -3.00 -3.18 -10.26
N LEU A 21 -3.10 -3.24 -8.92
CA LEU A 21 -2.52 -4.33 -8.15
C LEU A 21 -3.11 -5.68 -8.56
N THR A 22 -4.41 -5.75 -8.78
CA THR A 22 -5.07 -6.96 -9.28
C THR A 22 -4.53 -7.39 -10.64
N ASN A 23 -4.35 -6.43 -11.56
CA ASN A 23 -3.77 -6.69 -12.87
C ASN A 23 -2.30 -7.17 -12.78
N HIS A 24 -1.51 -6.61 -11.85
CA HIS A 24 -0.15 -7.09 -11.62
C HIS A 24 -0.12 -8.53 -11.10
N VAL A 25 -1.03 -8.88 -10.19
CA VAL A 25 -1.18 -10.27 -9.71
C VAL A 25 -1.49 -11.22 -10.87
N HIS A 26 -2.46 -10.89 -11.70
CA HIS A 26 -2.82 -11.72 -12.87
C HIS A 26 -1.65 -11.87 -13.84
N ARG A 27 -0.90 -10.79 -14.10
CA ARG A 27 0.28 -10.84 -14.98
C ARG A 27 1.39 -11.72 -14.39
N LEU A 28 1.64 -11.63 -13.07
CA LEU A 28 2.64 -12.48 -12.41
C LEU A 28 2.24 -13.95 -12.45
N ARG A 29 0.96 -14.28 -12.28
CA ARG A 29 0.46 -15.64 -12.43
C ARG A 29 0.65 -16.19 -13.85
N ALA A 30 0.30 -15.40 -14.86
CA ALA A 30 0.49 -15.79 -16.25
C ALA A 30 1.98 -16.00 -16.58
N TRP A 31 2.86 -15.15 -16.07
CA TRP A 31 4.31 -15.33 -16.24
C TRP A 31 4.85 -16.58 -15.52
N ASP A 32 4.32 -16.91 -14.35
CA ASP A 32 4.72 -18.12 -13.61
C ASP A 32 4.50 -19.39 -14.44
N GLU A 33 3.35 -19.48 -15.13
CA GLU A 33 3.03 -20.55 -16.05
C GLU A 33 4.04 -20.61 -17.22
N VAL A 34 4.27 -19.49 -17.90
CA VAL A 34 5.20 -19.40 -19.03
C VAL A 34 6.63 -19.79 -18.62
N ILE A 35 7.11 -19.27 -17.49
CA ILE A 35 8.48 -19.50 -17.00
C ILE A 35 8.72 -20.98 -16.68
N SER A 36 7.71 -21.73 -16.27
CA SER A 36 7.84 -23.15 -15.95
C SER A 36 8.33 -23.99 -17.13
N GLU A 37 8.10 -23.53 -18.36
CA GLU A 37 8.44 -24.20 -19.63
C GLU A 37 9.76 -23.73 -20.23
N LEU A 38 10.38 -22.65 -19.70
CA LEU A 38 11.59 -22.05 -20.24
C LEU A 38 12.87 -22.67 -19.67
N ASP A 39 13.94 -22.72 -20.48
CA ASP A 39 15.29 -23.01 -19.99
C ASP A 39 15.90 -21.82 -19.22
N ASN A 40 17.13 -21.99 -18.70
CA ASN A 40 17.74 -20.95 -17.84
C ASN A 40 18.12 -19.69 -18.61
N ASP A 41 18.50 -19.79 -19.88
CA ASP A 41 18.89 -18.62 -20.68
C ASP A 41 17.66 -17.79 -21.04
N ASP A 42 16.59 -18.45 -21.45
CA ASP A 42 15.30 -17.82 -21.71
C ASP A 42 14.68 -17.21 -20.43
N ARG A 43 14.78 -17.91 -19.29
CA ARG A 43 14.36 -17.37 -17.98
C ARG A 43 15.10 -16.10 -17.62
N LEU A 44 16.41 -16.04 -17.89
CA LEU A 44 17.21 -14.83 -17.61
C LEU A 44 16.74 -13.66 -18.49
N ALA A 45 16.52 -13.90 -19.79
CA ALA A 45 16.04 -12.88 -20.71
C ALA A 45 14.65 -12.35 -20.31
N VAL A 46 13.70 -13.24 -20.00
CA VAL A 46 12.35 -12.90 -19.53
C VAL A 46 12.38 -12.15 -18.19
N SER A 47 13.22 -12.59 -17.25
CA SER A 47 13.39 -11.91 -15.97
C SER A 47 13.79 -10.46 -16.16
N HIS A 48 14.82 -10.22 -16.96
CA HIS A 48 15.35 -8.88 -17.17
C HIS A 48 14.39 -7.98 -17.95
N GLU A 49 13.77 -8.49 -19.00
CA GLU A 49 12.92 -7.70 -19.90
C GLU A 49 11.53 -7.39 -19.27
N PHE A 50 10.94 -8.34 -18.56
CA PHE A 50 9.54 -8.25 -18.15
C PHE A 50 9.32 -8.31 -16.65
N LEU A 51 10.05 -9.16 -15.91
CA LEU A 51 9.71 -9.44 -14.52
C LEU A 51 10.32 -8.46 -13.53
N ASP A 52 11.54 -7.97 -13.78
CA ASP A 52 12.21 -7.03 -12.88
C ASP A 52 11.37 -5.75 -12.68
N ALA A 53 10.85 -5.18 -13.76
CA ALA A 53 10.00 -4.00 -13.69
C ALA A 53 8.63 -4.31 -13.08
N LEU A 54 7.97 -5.38 -13.57
CA LEU A 54 6.65 -5.80 -13.08
C LEU A 54 6.67 -6.12 -11.58
N GLY A 55 7.63 -6.94 -11.14
CA GLY A 55 7.75 -7.35 -9.74
C GLY A 55 8.09 -6.18 -8.82
N THR A 56 8.98 -5.28 -9.28
CA THR A 56 9.35 -4.08 -8.52
C THR A 56 8.14 -3.17 -8.29
N VAL A 57 7.36 -2.88 -9.33
CA VAL A 57 6.16 -2.06 -9.22
C VAL A 57 5.13 -2.76 -8.34
N ALA A 58 4.86 -4.05 -8.58
CA ALA A 58 3.86 -4.81 -7.84
C ALA A 58 4.18 -4.90 -6.33
N LEU A 59 5.44 -5.14 -5.94
CA LEU A 59 5.84 -5.18 -4.53
C LEU A 59 5.85 -3.80 -3.85
N GLY A 60 6.00 -2.73 -4.62
CA GLY A 60 5.90 -1.35 -4.11
C GLY A 60 4.46 -0.87 -3.92
N GLN A 61 3.52 -1.44 -4.66
CA GLN A 61 2.15 -0.92 -4.77
C GLN A 61 1.32 -0.98 -3.48
N PRO A 62 1.39 -2.03 -2.62
CA PRO A 62 0.70 -2.04 -1.33
C PRO A 62 1.05 -0.84 -0.44
N TYR A 63 2.31 -0.40 -0.44
CA TYR A 63 2.74 0.78 0.30
C TYR A 63 2.14 2.08 -0.27
N ALA A 64 2.08 2.19 -1.60
CA ALA A 64 1.47 3.34 -2.26
C ALA A 64 -0.04 3.40 -1.99
N ILE A 65 -0.74 2.26 -2.03
CA ILE A 65 -2.17 2.15 -1.70
C ILE A 65 -2.42 2.59 -0.24
N LYS A 66 -1.61 2.08 0.70
CA LYS A 66 -1.71 2.47 2.11
C LYS A 66 -1.56 3.99 2.31
N SER A 67 -0.59 4.60 1.63
CA SER A 67 -0.37 6.05 1.68
C SER A 67 -1.53 6.84 1.07
N ARG A 68 -2.10 6.37 -0.05
CA ARG A 68 -3.28 7.02 -0.67
C ARG A 68 -4.53 6.92 0.19
N PHE A 69 -4.74 5.82 0.92
CA PHE A 69 -5.82 5.73 1.90
C PHE A 69 -5.65 6.75 3.03
N ALA A 70 -4.43 6.92 3.56
CA ALA A 70 -4.16 7.92 4.58
C ALA A 70 -4.44 9.34 4.08
N PHE A 71 -3.97 9.65 2.87
CA PHE A 71 -4.20 10.94 2.22
C PHE A 71 -5.70 11.22 2.03
N ALA A 72 -6.42 10.30 1.38
CA ALA A 72 -7.84 10.45 1.09
C ALA A 72 -8.68 10.60 2.36
N ALA A 73 -8.50 9.70 3.34
CA ALA A 73 -9.25 9.74 4.57
C ALA A 73 -8.92 10.98 5.40
N GLY A 74 -7.66 11.42 5.43
CA GLY A 74 -7.26 12.63 6.15
C GLY A 74 -7.97 13.87 5.64
N HIS A 75 -7.92 14.11 4.34
CA HIS A 75 -8.60 15.23 3.71
C HIS A 75 -10.12 15.19 3.87
N LEU A 76 -10.73 14.03 3.65
CA LEU A 76 -12.17 13.88 3.77
C LEU A 76 -12.65 14.04 5.22
N CYS A 77 -11.95 13.48 6.21
CA CYS A 77 -12.25 13.69 7.63
C CYS A 77 -12.15 15.17 8.01
N HIS A 78 -11.06 15.84 7.60
CA HIS A 78 -10.88 17.27 7.88
C HIS A 78 -12.01 18.10 7.29
N GLN A 79 -12.37 17.91 6.03
CA GLN A 79 -13.46 18.65 5.39
C GLN A 79 -14.84 18.32 5.99
N ALA A 80 -15.09 17.06 6.36
CA ALA A 80 -16.33 16.65 6.98
C ALA A 80 -16.49 17.20 8.41
N ASN A 81 -15.38 17.41 9.14
CA ASN A 81 -15.40 18.02 10.47
C ASN A 81 -16.01 19.43 10.46
N ARG A 82 -15.95 20.16 9.34
CA ARG A 82 -16.64 21.43 9.18
C ARG A 82 -18.14 21.33 9.44
N ALA A 83 -18.80 20.24 9.06
CA ALA A 83 -20.23 20.05 9.35
C ALA A 83 -20.49 19.78 10.84
N ARG A 84 -19.53 19.25 11.58
CA ARG A 84 -19.65 18.97 13.03
C ARG A 84 -19.29 20.17 13.89
N GLU A 85 -18.28 20.93 13.49
CA GLU A 85 -17.65 21.98 14.30
C GLU A 85 -18.00 23.39 13.83
N SER A 86 -18.85 23.53 12.88
CA SER A 86 -19.27 24.71 12.08
C SER A 86 -18.74 26.09 12.49
N LYS A 87 -18.76 26.43 13.80
CA LYS A 87 -18.33 27.74 14.34
C LYS A 87 -16.86 27.78 14.78
N THR A 88 -16.25 26.63 15.04
CA THR A 88 -14.89 26.50 15.58
C THR A 88 -13.93 25.86 14.60
N TRP A 89 -14.44 25.31 13.49
CA TRP A 89 -13.60 24.69 12.48
C TRP A 89 -12.67 25.68 11.80
N VAL A 90 -11.39 25.33 11.73
CA VAL A 90 -10.35 26.09 11.04
C VAL A 90 -9.72 25.18 9.98
N ASP A 91 -9.41 25.73 8.82
CA ASP A 91 -8.70 25.00 7.76
C ASP A 91 -7.18 25.02 8.03
N ASP A 92 -6.74 24.14 8.91
CA ASP A 92 -5.35 24.00 9.37
C ASP A 92 -4.69 22.68 8.94
N PHE A 93 -5.25 22.03 7.91
CA PHE A 93 -4.79 20.72 7.46
C PHE A 93 -3.35 20.79 6.92
N PRO A 94 -2.45 19.84 7.33
CA PRO A 94 -1.04 19.92 6.98
C PRO A 94 -0.78 19.62 5.50
N GLU A 95 0.06 20.41 4.85
CA GLU A 95 0.52 20.23 3.46
C GLU A 95 1.64 19.18 3.31
N LYS A 96 1.77 18.23 4.22
CA LYS A 96 2.84 17.24 4.25
C LYS A 96 2.38 15.87 3.75
N ASN A 97 3.35 14.99 3.49
CA ASN A 97 3.06 13.56 3.35
C ASN A 97 2.36 13.05 4.63
N LEU A 98 1.16 12.50 4.47
CA LEU A 98 0.33 12.06 5.58
C LEU A 98 0.50 10.57 5.83
N TYR A 99 0.74 10.24 7.09
CA TYR A 99 0.65 8.86 7.60
C TYR A 99 -0.64 8.67 8.39
N LEU A 100 -1.03 7.44 8.63
CA LEU A 100 -2.26 7.12 9.38
C LEU A 100 -2.30 7.70 10.79
N ASN A 101 -1.15 7.91 11.42
CA ASN A 101 -1.10 8.54 12.74
C ASN A 101 -1.30 10.06 12.66
N ASP A 102 -0.87 10.70 11.57
CA ASP A 102 -1.03 12.16 11.39
C ASP A 102 -2.49 12.54 11.18
N ILE A 103 -3.29 11.65 10.60
CA ILE A 103 -4.72 11.88 10.38
C ILE A 103 -5.61 11.49 11.57
N GLN A 104 -5.04 10.88 12.62
CA GLN A 104 -5.78 10.48 13.81
C GLN A 104 -6.56 11.64 14.47
N PRO A 105 -6.03 12.87 14.61
CA PRO A 105 -6.78 14.00 15.20
C PRO A 105 -8.07 14.33 14.42
N TYR A 106 -8.02 14.24 13.10
CA TYR A 106 -9.16 14.55 12.23
C TYR A 106 -10.18 13.39 12.15
N GLY A 107 -9.67 12.15 12.25
CA GLY A 107 -10.48 10.94 12.11
C GLY A 107 -11.16 10.49 13.40
N ALA A 108 -10.57 10.74 14.57
CA ALA A 108 -11.00 10.15 15.85
C ALA A 108 -12.46 10.45 16.24
N VAL A 109 -13.02 11.52 15.73
CA VAL A 109 -14.42 11.94 15.96
C VAL A 109 -15.46 11.08 15.21
N TRP A 110 -15.01 10.31 14.18
CA TRP A 110 -15.84 9.46 13.35
C TRP A 110 -15.86 8.03 13.90
N LYS A 111 -17.05 7.48 14.12
CA LYS A 111 -17.20 6.13 14.71
C LYS A 111 -16.56 5.03 13.87
N ARG A 112 -16.58 5.19 12.54
CA ARG A 112 -16.02 4.22 11.58
C ARG A 112 -14.51 4.33 11.37
N PHE A 113 -13.88 5.42 11.81
CA PHE A 113 -12.46 5.67 11.56
C PHE A 113 -11.53 4.63 12.19
N SER A 114 -11.80 4.18 13.42
CA SER A 114 -10.95 3.16 14.07
C SER A 114 -10.93 1.84 13.28
N ALA A 115 -12.09 1.38 12.81
CA ALA A 115 -12.18 0.18 11.99
C ALA A 115 -11.48 0.35 10.64
N PHE A 116 -11.62 1.50 9.98
CA PHE A 116 -10.90 1.86 8.77
C PHE A 116 -9.38 1.85 9.01
N LYS A 117 -8.90 2.53 10.05
CA LYS A 117 -7.46 2.59 10.38
C LYS A 117 -6.85 1.22 10.53
N VAL A 118 -7.48 0.31 11.28
CA VAL A 118 -7.02 -1.08 11.47
C VAL A 118 -6.90 -1.82 10.13
N ARG A 119 -7.85 -1.64 9.21
CA ARG A 119 -7.80 -2.28 7.89
C ARG A 119 -6.67 -1.75 7.03
N VAL A 120 -6.45 -0.44 7.03
CA VAL A 120 -5.35 0.16 6.26
C VAL A 120 -3.98 -0.16 6.89
N GLU A 121 -3.87 -0.24 8.22
CA GLU A 121 -2.64 -0.64 8.90
C GLU A 121 -2.19 -2.06 8.52
N ALA A 122 -3.13 -2.96 8.25
CA ALA A 122 -2.83 -4.33 7.84
C ALA A 122 -2.13 -4.42 6.48
N ILE A 123 -2.37 -3.46 5.55
CA ILE A 123 -1.73 -3.41 4.23
C ILE A 123 -0.23 -3.15 4.40
N ALA A 124 0.60 -3.88 3.66
CA ALA A 124 2.06 -3.82 3.72
C ALA A 124 2.58 -3.95 5.17
N GLY A 125 1.98 -4.87 5.93
CA GLY A 125 2.30 -5.13 7.32
C GLY A 125 3.62 -5.90 7.52
N SER A 126 3.91 -6.29 8.77
CA SER A 126 5.15 -7.01 9.11
C SER A 126 5.27 -8.37 8.38
N ALA A 127 4.15 -9.08 8.21
CA ALA A 127 4.13 -10.34 7.47
C ALA A 127 4.53 -10.17 6.00
N PHE A 128 3.97 -9.14 5.33
CA PHE A 128 4.33 -8.78 3.97
C PHE A 128 5.81 -8.42 3.85
N LYS A 129 6.31 -7.58 4.75
CA LYS A 129 7.73 -7.20 4.78
C LYS A 129 8.64 -8.42 4.92
N ALA A 130 8.34 -9.30 5.87
CA ALA A 130 9.14 -10.51 6.08
C ALA A 130 9.10 -11.45 4.87
N ALA A 131 7.92 -11.67 4.27
CA ALA A 131 7.74 -12.58 3.15
C ALA A 131 8.33 -12.05 1.82
N SER A 132 8.45 -10.71 1.68
CA SER A 132 9.08 -10.06 0.52
C SER A 132 10.57 -9.72 0.74
N ASP A 133 11.19 -10.19 1.82
CA ASP A 133 12.59 -9.83 2.21
C ASP A 133 12.78 -8.31 2.32
N ASP A 134 11.76 -7.60 2.85
CA ASP A 134 11.68 -6.13 2.92
C ASP A 134 12.09 -5.44 1.60
N PHE A 135 11.61 -6.02 0.49
CA PHE A 135 12.02 -5.69 -0.88
C PHE A 135 12.04 -4.18 -1.15
N ARG A 136 10.98 -3.45 -0.74
CA ARG A 136 10.89 -2.01 -0.98
C ARG A 136 12.03 -1.24 -0.31
N ASN A 137 12.36 -1.59 0.92
CA ASN A 137 13.44 -0.93 1.65
C ASN A 137 14.80 -1.25 1.03
N ALA A 138 15.02 -2.54 0.70
CA ALA A 138 16.23 -2.97 0.03
C ALA A 138 16.39 -2.35 -1.37
N TYR A 139 15.30 -2.22 -2.12
CA TYR A 139 15.30 -1.58 -3.45
C TYR A 139 15.64 -0.09 -3.39
N ASN A 140 15.10 0.63 -2.42
CA ASN A 140 15.30 2.09 -2.32
C ASN A 140 16.63 2.49 -1.66
N HIS A 141 17.18 1.63 -0.78
CA HIS A 141 18.30 2.01 0.09
C HIS A 141 19.49 1.03 0.05
N GLY A 142 19.39 -0.03 -0.75
CA GLY A 142 20.41 -1.08 -0.83
C GLY A 142 20.34 -1.88 -2.12
N PHE A 143 20.45 -3.20 -2.00
CA PHE A 143 20.35 -4.14 -3.11
C PHE A 143 19.26 -5.15 -2.79
N SER A 144 18.13 -5.05 -3.48
CA SER A 144 17.01 -5.98 -3.35
C SER A 144 17.35 -7.35 -3.92
N SER A 145 16.64 -8.37 -3.47
CA SER A 145 16.68 -9.70 -4.09
C SER A 145 16.24 -9.61 -5.56
N ARG A 146 16.83 -10.45 -6.42
CA ARG A 146 16.45 -10.56 -7.83
C ARG A 146 15.18 -11.38 -7.96
N PHE A 147 14.53 -11.24 -9.10
CA PHE A 147 13.41 -12.11 -9.46
C PHE A 147 13.94 -13.32 -10.22
N LEU A 148 13.41 -14.50 -9.89
CA LEU A 148 13.61 -15.76 -10.58
C LEU A 148 15.06 -16.31 -10.53
N LEU A 149 16.06 -15.52 -10.89
CA LEU A 149 17.45 -15.92 -10.99
C LEU A 149 18.39 -14.88 -10.36
N GLY A 150 19.56 -15.35 -9.92
CA GLY A 150 20.62 -14.50 -9.38
C GLY A 150 20.62 -14.42 -7.85
N ILE A 151 21.81 -14.27 -7.29
CA ILE A 151 22.04 -14.12 -5.84
C ILE A 151 22.49 -12.69 -5.58
N THR A 152 21.95 -12.07 -4.53
CA THR A 152 22.34 -10.73 -4.07
C THR A 152 22.91 -10.78 -2.66
N SER A 153 23.56 -9.72 -2.21
CA SER A 153 24.10 -9.61 -0.85
C SER A 153 25.05 -10.76 -0.48
N THR A 154 25.91 -11.16 -1.41
CA THR A 154 26.85 -12.28 -1.24
C THR A 154 27.84 -12.11 -0.09
N VAL A 155 28.05 -10.86 0.34
CA VAL A 155 28.85 -10.53 1.53
C VAL A 155 28.07 -9.52 2.36
N ARG A 156 27.83 -9.82 3.64
CA ARG A 156 27.15 -8.93 4.58
C ARG A 156 28.03 -8.59 5.77
N ARG A 157 28.00 -7.33 6.15
CA ARG A 157 28.58 -6.89 7.42
C ARG A 157 27.56 -7.17 8.54
N ALA A 158 27.96 -7.99 9.51
CA ALA A 158 27.17 -8.27 10.71
C ALA A 158 27.93 -7.87 11.97
N VAL A 159 27.20 -7.55 13.03
CA VAL A 159 27.78 -7.30 14.35
C VAL A 159 27.25 -8.38 15.30
N LYS A 160 28.15 -9.27 15.74
CA LYS A 160 27.85 -10.32 16.73
C LYS A 160 28.76 -10.13 17.93
N ASP A 161 28.17 -10.10 19.11
CA ASP A 161 28.88 -9.91 20.39
C ASP A 161 29.77 -8.65 20.40
N GLY A 162 29.27 -7.55 19.84
CA GLY A 162 30.01 -6.29 19.70
C GLY A 162 31.16 -6.30 18.70
N LYS A 163 31.39 -7.40 17.99
CA LYS A 163 32.47 -7.53 16.98
C LYS A 163 31.90 -7.52 15.58
N VAL A 164 32.55 -6.76 14.70
CA VAL A 164 32.24 -6.73 13.26
C VAL A 164 32.73 -8.04 12.63
N ARG A 165 31.86 -8.68 11.86
CA ARG A 165 32.17 -9.85 11.04
C ARG A 165 31.61 -9.67 9.65
N TYR A 166 32.18 -10.33 8.67
CA TYR A 166 31.65 -10.43 7.32
C TYR A 166 31.13 -11.84 7.11
N GLU A 167 29.83 -11.95 6.83
CA GLU A 167 29.16 -13.23 6.56
C GLU A 167 29.07 -13.41 5.05
N PHE A 168 29.50 -14.58 4.57
CA PHE A 168 29.39 -14.97 3.16
C PHE A 168 28.11 -15.79 2.98
N GLY A 169 27.38 -15.53 1.91
CA GLY A 169 26.11 -16.15 1.58
C GLY A 169 25.44 -15.42 0.45
N GLY A 170 24.17 -15.17 0.59
CA GLY A 170 23.40 -14.37 -0.36
C GLY A 170 21.91 -14.52 -0.11
N ASN A 171 21.13 -13.58 -0.65
CA ASN A 171 19.69 -13.71 -0.75
C ASN A 171 19.37 -14.53 -1.99
N ALA A 172 18.58 -15.58 -1.82
CA ALA A 172 17.98 -16.31 -2.94
C ALA A 172 17.07 -15.37 -3.75
N PRO A 173 16.86 -15.63 -5.04
CA PRO A 173 15.92 -14.88 -5.84
C PRO A 173 14.49 -15.11 -5.35
N LEU A 174 13.65 -14.11 -5.60
CA LEU A 174 12.23 -14.17 -5.31
C LEU A 174 11.52 -15.04 -6.36
N GLU A 175 10.78 -16.04 -5.90
CA GLU A 175 9.98 -16.91 -6.76
C GLU A 175 8.68 -16.22 -7.16
N ILE A 176 8.35 -16.22 -8.45
CA ILE A 176 7.19 -15.49 -8.98
C ILE A 176 5.87 -15.99 -8.38
N CYS A 177 5.69 -17.32 -8.25
CA CYS A 177 4.49 -17.89 -7.65
C CYS A 177 4.29 -17.44 -6.19
N LYS A 178 5.37 -17.35 -5.41
CA LYS A 178 5.31 -16.88 -4.01
C LYS A 178 4.96 -15.41 -3.94
N ILE A 179 5.57 -14.58 -4.81
CA ILE A 179 5.25 -13.15 -4.89
C ILE A 179 3.80 -12.92 -5.32
N ALA A 180 3.33 -13.64 -6.34
CA ALA A 180 1.94 -13.56 -6.77
C ALA A 180 0.96 -13.92 -5.63
N GLY A 181 1.20 -15.02 -4.91
CA GLY A 181 0.39 -15.41 -3.76
C GLY A 181 0.43 -14.40 -2.61
N LEU A 182 1.59 -13.79 -2.35
CA LEU A 182 1.73 -12.73 -1.35
C LEU A 182 0.92 -11.49 -1.73
N LEU A 183 0.98 -11.08 -3.00
CA LEU A 183 0.23 -9.92 -3.51
C LEU A 183 -1.28 -10.17 -3.61
N GLU A 184 -1.73 -11.41 -3.77
CA GLU A 184 -3.16 -11.78 -3.65
C GLU A 184 -3.69 -11.48 -2.24
N ILE A 185 -2.91 -11.82 -1.21
CA ILE A 185 -3.26 -11.51 0.18
C ILE A 185 -3.34 -9.98 0.38
N GLU A 186 -2.36 -9.25 -0.11
CA GLU A 186 -2.35 -7.78 -0.02
C GLU A 186 -3.51 -7.13 -0.78
N ARG A 187 -3.83 -7.62 -1.97
CA ARG A 187 -5.00 -7.19 -2.74
C ARG A 187 -6.29 -7.35 -1.93
N ASP A 188 -6.48 -8.49 -1.30
CA ASP A 188 -7.66 -8.77 -0.48
C ASP A 188 -7.73 -7.87 0.76
N LEU A 189 -6.58 -7.53 1.35
CA LEU A 189 -6.50 -6.52 2.40
C LEU A 189 -6.88 -5.13 1.89
N CYS A 190 -6.47 -4.77 0.67
CA CYS A 190 -6.84 -3.49 0.04
C CYS A 190 -8.35 -3.40 -0.21
N TYR A 191 -9.01 -4.46 -0.68
CA TYR A 191 -10.47 -4.48 -0.83
C TYR A 191 -11.18 -4.30 0.52
N ARG A 192 -10.74 -5.00 1.58
CA ARG A 192 -11.31 -4.81 2.93
C ARG A 192 -11.10 -3.41 3.49
N ALA A 193 -9.98 -2.77 3.15
CA ALA A 193 -9.72 -1.39 3.51
C ALA A 193 -10.63 -0.42 2.74
N PHE A 194 -10.86 -0.69 1.45
CA PHE A 194 -11.78 0.08 0.63
C PHE A 194 -13.22 -0.01 1.14
N ASP A 195 -13.70 -1.20 1.51
CA ASP A 195 -15.03 -1.37 2.15
C ASP A 195 -15.14 -0.55 3.45
N ALA A 196 -14.07 -0.54 4.25
CA ALA A 196 -14.06 0.24 5.48
C ALA A 196 -14.01 1.76 5.21
N PHE A 197 -13.32 2.18 4.15
CA PHE A 197 -13.31 3.56 3.66
C PHE A 197 -14.71 4.01 3.22
N VAL A 198 -15.42 3.20 2.43
CA VAL A 198 -16.79 3.47 2.00
C VAL A 198 -17.71 3.70 3.20
N ARG A 199 -17.64 2.83 4.22
CA ARG A 199 -18.45 2.99 5.44
C ARG A 199 -18.10 4.26 6.23
N LEU A 200 -16.83 4.68 6.24
CA LEU A 200 -16.43 5.95 6.86
C LEU A 200 -17.03 7.14 6.10
N VAL A 201 -16.97 7.11 4.79
CA VAL A 201 -17.53 8.14 3.90
C VAL A 201 -19.06 8.23 4.02
N GLU A 202 -19.76 7.10 4.11
CA GLU A 202 -21.22 7.07 4.34
C GLU A 202 -21.59 7.80 5.64
N GLU A 203 -20.84 7.58 6.73
CA GLU A 203 -21.05 8.30 8.00
C GLU A 203 -20.83 9.81 7.83
N GLN A 204 -19.79 10.21 7.11
CA GLN A 204 -19.47 11.61 6.84
C GLN A 204 -20.55 12.28 5.99
N THR A 205 -20.95 11.63 4.90
CA THR A 205 -21.98 12.14 3.97
C THR A 205 -23.31 12.33 4.66
N ALA A 206 -23.74 11.39 5.51
CA ALA A 206 -24.97 11.51 6.30
C ALA A 206 -24.91 12.72 7.26
N THR A 207 -23.74 12.96 7.88
CA THR A 207 -23.55 14.09 8.78
C THR A 207 -23.58 15.42 8.03
N ILE A 208 -22.97 15.50 6.85
CA ILE A 208 -22.97 16.70 6.00
C ILE A 208 -24.40 17.01 5.52
N ALA A 209 -25.16 15.99 5.06
CA ALA A 209 -26.54 16.18 4.63
C ALA A 209 -27.44 16.75 5.75
N ALA A 210 -27.35 16.20 6.96
CA ALA A 210 -28.08 16.70 8.11
C ALA A 210 -27.71 18.15 8.50
N PHE A 211 -26.44 18.52 8.30
CA PHE A 211 -25.97 19.89 8.53
C PHE A 211 -26.54 20.87 7.50
N ASP A 212 -26.57 20.51 6.22
CA ASP A 212 -27.08 21.34 5.14
C ASP A 212 -28.62 21.56 5.29
N GLU A 213 -29.37 20.50 5.66
CA GLU A 213 -30.80 20.58 5.96
C GLU A 213 -31.10 21.53 7.13
N ALA A 214 -30.27 21.55 8.17
CA ALA A 214 -30.45 22.39 9.34
C ALA A 214 -30.15 23.88 9.06
N GLN A 215 -29.51 24.20 7.93
CA GLN A 215 -29.19 25.57 7.51
C GLN A 215 -30.14 26.14 6.44
N SER A 216 -30.98 25.30 5.87
CA SER A 216 -32.01 25.67 4.87
C SER A 216 -33.30 26.11 5.51
#